data_28738acd76a640ed1fdc85d404a16b52
#
_entry.id   28738acd76a640ed1fdc85d404a16b52
#
_cell.length_a   1.000
_cell.length_b   1.000
_cell.length_c   1.000
_cell.angle_alpha   90.00
_cell.angle_beta   90.00
_cell.angle_gamma   90.00
#
_symmetry.space_group_name_H-M   'P 1'
#
loop_
_entity.id
_entity.type
_entity.pdbx_description
1 polymer ?
#
loop_
_entity_poly.entity_id
_entity_poly.type
_entity_poly.pdbx_seq_one_letter_code
_entity_poly.pdbx_strand_id
1 'polypeptide(L)'
;NIVLKRWMKKNKLPDAIVIEHPNHAAGHLGAATVAGLNDARFEFDRVLEETFEVFKKLDLESEKIPLILAGGMANFDKITTALKQWGASAVQVGTAFAVTHEGDAHINFKNTLAGAEGEQIVEFMSVAGLPARGVNTPFLKSYLKREEALQANAKNDPRRCTQGINCLTQCGLRDGLDKIGQFCIDLKLAAAFRGEVNKGLFFRGKDPLPFGNQIR
;
A
#
# COMPACT_ATOMS: atom_id res chain seq x y z
N ASN A 1 8.02 -12.89 12.34
CA ASN A 1 8.76 -14.05 12.88
C ASN A 1 10.05 -14.34 12.10
N ILE A 2 10.03 -14.69 10.80
CA ILE A 2 11.23 -15.04 10.03
C ILE A 2 12.23 -13.88 9.95
N VAL A 3 11.76 -12.68 9.70
CA VAL A 3 12.60 -11.48 9.59
C VAL A 3 13.28 -11.17 10.93
N LEU A 4 12.53 -11.14 12.02
CA LEU A 4 13.07 -10.94 13.37
C LEU A 4 14.14 -11.97 13.70
N LYS A 5 13.88 -13.27 13.50
CA LYS A 5 14.87 -14.33 13.73
C LYS A 5 16.16 -14.14 12.92
N ARG A 6 16.05 -13.68 11.66
CA ARG A 6 17.24 -13.41 10.82
C ARG A 6 18.04 -12.21 11.31
N TRP A 7 17.35 -11.16 11.80
CA TRP A 7 18.00 -9.98 12.33
C TRP A 7 18.67 -10.25 13.66
N MET A 8 18.00 -10.97 14.58
CA MET A 8 18.59 -11.41 15.85
C MET A 8 19.88 -12.21 15.69
N LYS A 9 19.94 -13.11 14.69
CA LYS A 9 21.18 -13.84 14.36
C LYS A 9 22.34 -12.93 13.96
N LYS A 10 22.06 -11.68 13.64
CA LYS A 10 23.05 -10.64 13.30
C LYS A 10 23.19 -9.61 14.41
N ASN A 11 22.67 -9.87 15.60
CA ASN A 11 22.60 -8.92 16.72
C ASN A 11 21.94 -7.60 16.33
N LYS A 12 20.84 -7.67 15.57
CA LYS A 12 20.04 -6.50 15.15
C LYS A 12 18.59 -6.71 15.49
N LEU A 13 17.95 -5.63 15.94
CA LEU A 13 16.51 -5.54 16.14
C LEU A 13 15.98 -4.32 15.36
N PRO A 14 14.69 -4.31 14.98
CA PRO A 14 14.08 -3.10 14.42
C PRO A 14 13.83 -2.06 15.52
N ASP A 15 13.93 -0.79 15.19
CA ASP A 15 13.57 0.32 16.07
C ASP A 15 12.05 0.41 16.31
N ALA A 16 11.27 -0.05 15.33
CA ALA A 16 9.81 -0.18 15.40
C ALA A 16 9.30 -1.19 14.37
N ILE A 17 8.06 -1.66 14.53
CA ILE A 17 7.39 -2.51 13.55
C ILE A 17 6.09 -1.82 13.13
N VAL A 18 5.92 -1.61 11.81
CA VAL A 18 4.67 -1.13 11.23
C VAL A 18 3.82 -2.32 10.82
N ILE A 19 2.59 -2.36 11.30
CA ILE A 19 1.57 -3.35 10.94
C ILE A 19 0.52 -2.63 10.10
N GLU A 20 0.46 -2.96 8.82
CA GLU A 20 -0.48 -2.35 7.89
C GLU A 20 -1.65 -3.28 7.61
N HIS A 21 -2.88 -2.77 7.77
CA HIS A 21 -4.10 -3.54 7.48
C HIS A 21 -4.41 -3.51 5.98
N PRO A 22 -4.34 -4.65 5.26
CA PRO A 22 -4.47 -4.68 3.81
C PRO A 22 -5.85 -4.23 3.32
N ASN A 23 -6.92 -4.42 4.10
CA ASN A 23 -8.27 -4.00 3.71
C ASN A 23 -8.50 -2.48 3.80
N HIS A 24 -7.63 -1.71 4.44
CA HIS A 24 -7.76 -0.26 4.61
C HIS A 24 -6.63 0.54 3.96
N ALA A 25 -5.50 -0.09 3.72
CA ALA A 25 -4.30 0.54 3.17
C ALA A 25 -4.47 1.01 1.71
N ALA A 26 -3.50 1.77 1.25
CA ALA A 26 -3.33 2.18 -0.14
C ALA A 26 -2.08 1.52 -0.75
N GLY A 27 -1.94 1.61 -2.07
CA GLY A 27 -0.78 1.04 -2.76
C GLY A 27 -0.79 -0.47 -2.74
N HIS A 28 0.37 -1.09 -2.57
CA HIS A 28 0.48 -2.54 -2.48
C HIS A 28 0.02 -3.04 -1.12
N LEU A 29 -0.87 -4.01 -1.16
CA LEU A 29 -1.54 -4.55 0.02
C LEU A 29 -0.84 -5.85 0.46
N GLY A 30 -0.71 -6.06 1.76
CA GLY A 30 0.04 -7.18 2.35
C GLY A 30 -0.64 -8.55 2.24
N ALA A 31 -1.50 -8.78 1.24
CA ALA A 31 -2.16 -10.04 0.95
C ALA A 31 -1.63 -10.67 -0.34
N ALA A 32 -1.78 -11.97 -0.51
CA ALA A 32 -1.34 -12.67 -1.71
C ALA A 32 -2.27 -12.46 -2.91
N THR A 33 -3.56 -12.28 -2.67
CA THR A 33 -4.60 -12.11 -3.70
C THR A 33 -5.60 -11.04 -3.27
N VAL A 34 -6.32 -10.46 -4.23
CA VAL A 34 -7.40 -9.50 -3.95
C VAL A 34 -8.49 -10.14 -3.09
N ALA A 35 -8.87 -11.38 -3.37
CA ALA A 35 -9.88 -12.10 -2.58
C ALA A 35 -9.46 -12.32 -1.12
N GLY A 36 -8.16 -12.36 -0.84
CA GLY A 36 -7.62 -12.55 0.51
C GLY A 36 -7.57 -11.28 1.37
N LEU A 37 -7.92 -10.11 0.84
CA LEU A 37 -7.82 -8.83 1.57
C LEU A 37 -8.73 -8.76 2.82
N ASN A 38 -9.86 -9.47 2.80
CA ASN A 38 -10.84 -9.50 3.89
C ASN A 38 -10.63 -10.68 4.85
N ASP A 39 -9.50 -11.37 4.79
CA ASP A 39 -9.23 -12.50 5.68
C ASP A 39 -9.06 -11.99 7.13
N ALA A 40 -9.79 -12.61 8.06
CA ALA A 40 -9.79 -12.24 9.48
C ALA A 40 -8.40 -12.33 10.15
N ARG A 41 -7.44 -13.04 9.53
CA ARG A 41 -6.05 -13.06 10.03
C ARG A 41 -5.35 -11.69 9.97
N PHE A 42 -5.90 -10.71 9.25
CA PHE A 42 -5.35 -9.36 9.15
C PHE A 42 -5.96 -8.37 10.15
N GLU A 43 -7.00 -8.78 10.90
CA GLU A 43 -7.58 -7.92 11.92
C GLU A 43 -6.53 -7.55 12.98
N PHE A 44 -6.52 -6.28 13.39
CA PHE A 44 -5.45 -5.76 14.24
C PHE A 44 -5.31 -6.46 15.58
N ASP A 45 -6.41 -6.78 16.24
CA ASP A 45 -6.42 -7.50 17.51
C ASP A 45 -5.67 -8.84 17.39
N ARG A 46 -6.00 -9.60 16.37
CA ARG A 46 -5.36 -10.90 16.09
C ARG A 46 -3.88 -10.77 15.72
N VAL A 47 -3.55 -9.84 14.82
CA VAL A 47 -2.15 -9.64 14.39
C VAL A 47 -1.28 -9.17 15.55
N LEU A 48 -1.82 -8.32 16.43
CA LEU A 48 -1.12 -7.85 17.61
C LEU A 48 -0.90 -8.98 18.61
N GLU A 49 -1.93 -9.79 18.89
CA GLU A 49 -1.81 -10.98 19.74
C GLU A 49 -0.72 -11.92 19.23
N GLU A 50 -0.77 -12.28 17.95
CA GLU A 50 0.25 -13.12 17.32
C GLU A 50 1.65 -12.48 17.35
N THR A 51 1.76 -11.15 17.26
CA THR A 51 3.03 -10.42 17.34
C THR A 51 3.60 -10.47 18.76
N PHE A 52 2.78 -10.26 19.78
CA PHE A 52 3.22 -10.38 21.18
C PHE A 52 3.62 -11.80 21.53
N GLU A 53 2.91 -12.82 21.04
CA GLU A 53 3.34 -14.19 21.19
C GLU A 53 4.71 -14.48 20.54
N VAL A 54 4.97 -13.86 19.37
CA VAL A 54 6.28 -13.97 18.73
C VAL A 54 7.36 -13.30 19.58
N PHE A 55 7.09 -12.16 20.17
CA PHE A 55 8.02 -11.48 21.07
C PHE A 55 8.36 -12.37 22.29
N LYS A 56 7.33 -12.95 22.90
CA LYS A 56 7.50 -13.89 24.01
C LYS A 56 8.36 -15.11 23.61
N LYS A 57 8.04 -15.74 22.46
CA LYS A 57 8.78 -16.90 21.93
C LYS A 57 10.24 -16.59 21.57
N LEU A 58 10.59 -15.32 21.37
CA LEU A 58 11.92 -14.86 21.01
C LEU A 58 12.64 -14.12 22.14
N ASP A 59 12.05 -14.07 23.33
CA ASP A 59 12.56 -13.35 24.50
C ASP A 59 12.83 -11.86 24.22
N LEU A 60 11.89 -11.21 23.49
CA LEU A 60 11.96 -9.80 23.08
C LEU A 60 11.04 -8.88 23.90
N GLU A 61 10.37 -9.37 24.94
CA GLU A 61 9.42 -8.58 25.71
C GLU A 61 10.10 -7.38 26.43
N SER A 62 11.35 -7.53 26.85
CA SER A 62 12.15 -6.49 27.48
C SER A 62 12.62 -5.39 26.49
N GLU A 63 12.70 -5.70 25.22
CA GLU A 63 13.21 -4.78 24.18
C GLU A 63 12.23 -3.64 23.87
N LYS A 64 10.95 -3.78 24.28
CA LYS A 64 9.91 -2.77 24.09
C LYS A 64 9.82 -2.19 22.69
N ILE A 65 9.93 -3.06 21.66
CA ILE A 65 9.86 -2.66 20.26
C ILE A 65 8.49 -2.03 19.97
N PRO A 66 8.42 -0.73 19.58
CA PRO A 66 7.16 -0.05 19.33
C PRO A 66 6.40 -0.69 18.16
N LEU A 67 5.08 -0.88 18.33
CA LEU A 67 4.18 -1.31 17.27
C LEU A 67 3.41 -0.10 16.74
N ILE A 68 3.44 0.11 15.43
CA ILE A 68 2.79 1.22 14.74
C ILE A 68 1.71 0.65 13.83
N LEU A 69 0.45 1.06 14.00
CA LEU A 69 -0.64 0.59 13.18
C LEU A 69 -0.88 1.51 11.98
N ALA A 70 -1.05 0.93 10.80
CA ALA A 70 -1.26 1.60 9.54
C ALA A 70 -2.46 1.03 8.77
N GLY A 71 -3.05 1.83 7.90
CA GLY A 71 -4.25 1.45 7.14
C GLY A 71 -5.53 1.88 7.86
N GLY A 72 -6.18 2.92 7.31
CA GLY A 72 -7.43 3.47 7.85
C GLY A 72 -7.31 4.27 9.15
N MET A 73 -6.11 4.63 9.58
CA MET A 73 -5.82 5.30 10.85
C MET A 73 -5.95 6.84 10.78
N ALA A 74 -6.91 7.37 10.04
CA ALA A 74 -7.11 8.83 9.93
C ALA A 74 -8.28 9.37 10.78
N ASN A 75 -8.98 8.50 11.48
CA ASN A 75 -10.17 8.82 12.26
C ASN A 75 -9.82 8.84 13.75
N PHE A 76 -10.34 9.81 14.51
CA PHE A 76 -10.04 9.98 15.93
C PHE A 76 -10.37 8.73 16.77
N ASP A 77 -11.51 8.10 16.51
CA ASP A 77 -11.93 6.92 17.27
C ASP A 77 -11.02 5.73 17.00
N LYS A 78 -10.64 5.49 15.74
CA LYS A 78 -9.68 4.44 15.38
C LYS A 78 -8.30 4.69 15.98
N ILE A 79 -7.82 5.94 15.95
CA ILE A 79 -6.54 6.31 16.59
C ILE A 79 -6.61 6.05 18.09
N THR A 80 -7.70 6.47 18.73
CA THR A 80 -7.92 6.27 20.17
C THR A 80 -7.96 4.79 20.52
N THR A 81 -8.68 3.99 19.73
CA THR A 81 -8.73 2.53 19.90
C THR A 81 -7.35 1.90 19.75
N ALA A 82 -6.62 2.28 18.70
CA ALA A 82 -5.27 1.78 18.46
C ALA A 82 -4.32 2.02 19.64
N LEU A 83 -4.31 3.26 20.15
CA LEU A 83 -3.40 3.66 21.23
C LEU A 83 -3.84 3.18 22.62
N LYS A 84 -5.15 3.18 22.91
CA LYS A 84 -5.66 2.91 24.27
C LYS A 84 -6.13 1.48 24.49
N GLN A 85 -6.62 0.80 23.45
CA GLN A 85 -7.20 -0.52 23.57
C GLN A 85 -6.31 -1.62 22.98
N TRP A 86 -5.70 -1.38 21.80
CA TRP A 86 -4.86 -2.37 21.15
C TRP A 86 -3.38 -2.30 21.56
N GLY A 87 -2.98 -1.30 22.34
CA GLY A 87 -1.60 -1.18 22.85
C GLY A 87 -0.58 -0.75 21.80
N ALA A 88 -1.03 -0.14 20.70
CA ALA A 88 -0.11 0.44 19.73
C ALA A 88 0.65 1.63 20.32
N SER A 89 1.93 1.77 19.96
CA SER A 89 2.75 2.91 20.39
C SER A 89 2.49 4.15 19.55
N ALA A 90 2.07 3.97 18.28
CA ALA A 90 1.77 5.06 17.35
C ALA A 90 0.85 4.56 16.22
N VAL A 91 0.41 5.49 15.36
CA VAL A 91 -0.32 5.19 14.12
C VAL A 91 0.36 5.86 12.94
N GLN A 92 0.25 5.25 11.77
CA GLN A 92 0.70 5.82 10.50
C GLN A 92 -0.52 6.26 9.68
N VAL A 93 -0.53 7.52 9.27
CA VAL A 93 -1.60 8.12 8.48
C VAL A 93 -1.05 8.54 7.13
N GLY A 94 -1.63 8.04 6.03
CA GLY A 94 -1.16 8.32 4.67
C GLY A 94 -2.06 9.30 3.93
N THR A 95 -3.22 8.83 3.43
CA THR A 95 -4.07 9.58 2.49
C THR A 95 -4.50 10.95 3.02
N ALA A 96 -4.83 11.06 4.31
CA ALA A 96 -5.25 12.33 4.90
C ALA A 96 -4.15 13.40 4.83
N PHE A 97 -2.87 13.04 5.01
CA PHE A 97 -1.75 13.96 4.82
C PHE A 97 -1.42 14.20 3.35
N ALA A 98 -1.58 13.20 2.49
CA ALA A 98 -1.30 13.33 1.06
C ALA A 98 -2.20 14.36 0.35
N VAL A 99 -3.34 14.71 0.94
CA VAL A 99 -4.30 15.69 0.40
C VAL A 99 -4.30 17.02 1.16
N THR A 100 -3.24 17.33 1.90
CA THR A 100 -3.08 18.64 2.55
C THR A 100 -2.49 19.68 1.59
N HIS A 101 -2.71 20.97 1.87
CA HIS A 101 -2.13 22.07 1.08
C HIS A 101 -0.59 22.06 1.11
N GLU A 102 -0.01 21.67 2.24
CA GLU A 102 1.44 21.65 2.47
C GLU A 102 2.18 20.56 1.69
N GLY A 103 1.48 19.51 1.26
CA GLY A 103 2.11 18.44 0.47
C GLY A 103 2.61 18.94 -0.90
N ASP A 104 3.73 18.40 -1.38
CA ASP A 104 4.41 18.84 -2.62
C ASP A 104 3.72 18.39 -3.90
N ALA A 105 2.79 17.41 -3.81
CA ALA A 105 2.13 16.86 -4.99
C ALA A 105 1.25 17.90 -5.70
N HIS A 106 1.15 17.77 -7.01
CA HIS A 106 0.33 18.64 -7.83
C HIS A 106 -1.14 18.67 -7.36
N ILE A 107 -1.81 19.81 -7.51
CA ILE A 107 -3.20 20.01 -7.06
C ILE A 107 -4.17 18.94 -7.62
N ASN A 108 -3.99 18.50 -8.86
CA ASN A 108 -4.80 17.44 -9.46
C ASN A 108 -4.61 16.10 -8.76
N PHE A 109 -3.38 15.79 -8.25
CA PHE A 109 -3.15 14.59 -7.44
C PHE A 109 -4.00 14.65 -6.18
N LYS A 110 -3.93 15.76 -5.46
CA LYS A 110 -4.69 15.96 -4.21
C LYS A 110 -6.20 15.88 -4.45
N ASN A 111 -6.71 16.58 -5.48
CA ASN A 111 -8.13 16.54 -5.85
C ASN A 111 -8.59 15.13 -6.24
N THR A 112 -7.78 14.38 -6.99
CA THR A 112 -8.10 13.00 -7.39
C THR A 112 -8.22 12.08 -6.17
N LEU A 113 -7.31 12.20 -5.20
CA LEU A 113 -7.38 11.40 -3.98
C LEU A 113 -8.51 11.85 -3.06
N ALA A 114 -8.69 13.15 -2.86
CA ALA A 114 -9.72 13.68 -1.97
C ALA A 114 -11.13 13.41 -2.48
N GLY A 115 -11.36 13.58 -3.78
CA GLY A 115 -12.67 13.41 -4.40
C GLY A 115 -13.12 11.96 -4.65
N ALA A 116 -12.23 10.97 -4.46
CA ALA A 116 -12.57 9.57 -4.72
C ALA A 116 -13.33 8.93 -3.56
N GLU A 117 -14.45 8.29 -3.84
CA GLU A 117 -15.31 7.60 -2.88
C GLU A 117 -15.81 6.25 -3.40
N GLY A 118 -16.14 5.35 -2.48
CA GLY A 118 -16.86 4.11 -2.75
C GLY A 118 -16.30 3.34 -3.95
N GLU A 119 -17.12 3.13 -4.97
CA GLU A 119 -16.78 2.37 -6.19
C GLU A 119 -15.68 3.03 -7.05
N GLN A 120 -15.33 4.27 -6.78
CA GLN A 120 -14.19 4.92 -7.43
C GLN A 120 -12.84 4.46 -6.89
N ILE A 121 -12.83 3.73 -5.79
CA ILE A 121 -11.62 3.13 -5.20
C ILE A 121 -11.68 1.64 -5.47
N VAL A 122 -10.75 1.15 -6.28
CA VAL A 122 -10.74 -0.24 -6.77
C VAL A 122 -9.51 -1.00 -6.34
N GLU A 123 -9.67 -2.29 -6.20
CA GLU A 123 -8.62 -3.26 -5.90
C GLU A 123 -8.27 -4.02 -7.17
N PHE A 124 -6.99 -4.28 -7.40
CA PHE A 124 -6.51 -4.94 -8.60
C PHE A 124 -5.16 -5.64 -8.36
N MET A 125 -4.77 -6.54 -9.26
CA MET A 125 -3.42 -7.10 -9.26
C MET A 125 -2.48 -6.15 -9.99
N SER A 126 -1.52 -5.58 -9.27
CA SER A 126 -0.55 -4.68 -9.88
C SER A 126 0.51 -5.45 -10.67
N VAL A 127 1.24 -4.72 -11.49
CA VAL A 127 2.41 -5.25 -12.22
C VAL A 127 3.52 -5.76 -11.29
N ALA A 128 3.44 -5.43 -10.00
CA ALA A 128 4.33 -5.95 -8.96
C ALA A 128 4.01 -7.40 -8.56
N GLY A 129 2.91 -7.98 -9.04
CA GLY A 129 2.43 -9.29 -8.61
C GLY A 129 1.80 -9.29 -7.22
N LEU A 130 1.36 -8.13 -6.73
CA LEU A 130 0.70 -7.94 -5.45
C LEU A 130 -0.64 -7.22 -5.64
N PRO A 131 -1.65 -7.52 -4.83
CA PRO A 131 -2.85 -6.70 -4.75
C PRO A 131 -2.50 -5.25 -4.47
N ALA A 132 -3.22 -4.34 -5.10
CA ALA A 132 -3.07 -2.91 -4.90
C ALA A 132 -4.43 -2.23 -4.86
N ARG A 133 -4.50 -1.04 -4.27
CA ARG A 133 -5.72 -0.23 -4.22
C ARG A 133 -5.44 1.19 -4.70
N GLY A 134 -6.28 1.67 -5.60
CA GLY A 134 -6.16 3.00 -6.15
C GLY A 134 -7.46 3.57 -6.68
N VAL A 135 -7.40 4.83 -7.11
CA VAL A 135 -8.53 5.53 -7.72
C VAL A 135 -8.74 5.04 -9.15
N ASN A 136 -9.97 4.72 -9.52
CA ASN A 136 -10.39 4.24 -10.84
C ASN A 136 -10.34 5.36 -11.90
N THR A 137 -9.15 5.92 -12.11
CA THR A 137 -8.86 6.91 -13.13
C THR A 137 -9.01 6.32 -14.54
N PRO A 138 -9.08 7.15 -15.62
CA PRO A 138 -9.09 6.64 -16.99
C PRO A 138 -7.94 5.69 -17.30
N PHE A 139 -6.75 5.93 -16.74
CA PHE A 139 -5.61 5.02 -16.87
C PHE A 139 -5.91 3.66 -16.24
N LEU A 140 -6.30 3.63 -14.97
CA LEU A 140 -6.55 2.38 -14.24
C LEU A 140 -7.74 1.62 -14.84
N LYS A 141 -8.80 2.32 -15.20
CA LYS A 141 -9.97 1.74 -15.89
C LYS A 141 -9.59 1.07 -17.22
N SER A 142 -8.67 1.66 -17.97
CA SER A 142 -8.15 1.05 -19.21
C SER A 142 -7.29 -0.18 -18.94
N TYR A 143 -6.48 -0.16 -17.89
CA TYR A 143 -5.67 -1.30 -17.47
C TYR A 143 -6.55 -2.49 -17.03
N LEU A 144 -7.53 -2.26 -16.16
CA LEU A 144 -8.41 -3.28 -15.62
C LEU A 144 -9.14 -4.09 -16.70
N LYS A 145 -9.51 -3.46 -17.82
CA LYS A 145 -10.15 -4.17 -18.95
C LYS A 145 -9.27 -5.26 -19.58
N ARG A 146 -7.97 -5.22 -19.35
CA ARG A 146 -6.97 -6.10 -19.96
C ARG A 146 -6.09 -6.81 -18.92
N GLU A 147 -6.37 -6.60 -17.64
CA GLU A 147 -5.52 -7.04 -16.54
C GLU A 147 -5.19 -8.54 -16.64
N GLU A 148 -6.19 -9.38 -16.81
CA GLU A 148 -6.02 -10.83 -16.89
C GLU A 148 -5.07 -11.24 -18.04
N ALA A 149 -5.30 -10.71 -19.23
CA ALA A 149 -4.46 -10.99 -20.39
C ALA A 149 -3.02 -10.46 -20.22
N LEU A 150 -2.87 -9.29 -19.59
CA LEU A 150 -1.57 -8.70 -19.32
C LEU A 150 -0.79 -9.51 -18.29
N GLN A 151 -1.47 -9.98 -17.24
CA GLN A 151 -0.87 -10.84 -16.22
C GLN A 151 -0.42 -12.18 -16.81
N ALA A 152 -1.26 -12.82 -17.64
CA ALA A 152 -0.96 -14.10 -18.27
C ALA A 152 0.24 -14.04 -19.25
N ASN A 153 0.43 -12.90 -19.91
CA ASN A 153 1.49 -12.71 -20.90
C ASN A 153 2.77 -12.04 -20.35
N ALA A 154 2.83 -11.75 -19.07
CA ALA A 154 3.98 -11.09 -18.49
C ALA A 154 5.24 -11.99 -18.52
N LYS A 155 6.37 -11.39 -18.90
CA LYS A 155 7.68 -12.05 -18.98
C LYS A 155 8.71 -11.26 -18.19
N ASN A 156 9.46 -11.94 -17.35
CA ASN A 156 10.53 -11.33 -16.60
C ASN A 156 11.82 -11.22 -17.46
N ASP A 157 12.02 -10.06 -18.08
CA ASP A 157 13.25 -9.75 -18.81
C ASP A 157 13.88 -8.42 -18.33
N PRO A 158 14.79 -8.45 -17.35
CA PRO A 158 15.39 -7.24 -16.78
C PRO A 158 16.20 -6.42 -17.78
N ARG A 159 16.64 -6.98 -18.89
CA ARG A 159 17.40 -6.27 -19.92
C ARG A 159 16.61 -5.18 -20.63
N ARG A 160 15.30 -5.24 -20.57
CA ARG A 160 14.39 -4.25 -21.16
C ARG A 160 14.06 -3.07 -20.25
N CYS A 161 14.48 -3.12 -19.01
CA CYS A 161 14.27 -2.01 -18.09
C CYS A 161 15.21 -0.86 -18.39
N THR A 162 14.67 0.31 -18.72
CA THR A 162 15.47 1.53 -18.98
C THR A 162 16.20 2.06 -17.75
N GLN A 163 15.77 1.66 -16.56
CA GLN A 163 16.42 1.99 -15.29
C GLN A 163 17.49 0.97 -14.89
N GLY A 164 17.65 -0.11 -15.64
CA GLY A 164 18.58 -1.17 -15.31
C GLY A 164 18.29 -1.93 -14.00
N ILE A 165 17.06 -1.83 -13.47
CA ILE A 165 16.66 -2.40 -12.19
C ILE A 165 15.89 -3.69 -12.42
N ASN A 166 16.29 -4.75 -11.75
CA ASN A 166 15.48 -5.98 -11.65
C ASN A 166 14.45 -5.83 -10.51
N CYS A 167 13.41 -5.04 -10.77
CA CYS A 167 12.32 -4.85 -9.82
C CYS A 167 11.20 -5.82 -10.13
N LEU A 168 10.50 -6.35 -9.20
CA LEU A 168 9.17 -6.96 -9.25
C LEU A 168 8.95 -8.11 -10.26
N THR A 169 7.85 -8.78 -10.15
CA THR A 169 7.49 -9.95 -10.98
C THR A 169 7.18 -9.55 -12.42
N GLN A 170 6.50 -8.41 -12.61
CA GLN A 170 6.08 -7.92 -13.93
C GLN A 170 6.39 -6.44 -14.09
N CYS A 171 6.73 -6.03 -15.30
CA CYS A 171 6.98 -4.63 -15.62
C CYS A 171 6.75 -4.35 -17.11
N GLY A 172 6.02 -3.30 -17.44
CA GLY A 172 5.75 -2.93 -18.82
C GLY A 172 7.02 -2.65 -19.64
N LEU A 173 7.99 -1.95 -19.06
CA LEU A 173 9.25 -1.63 -19.75
C LEU A 173 10.19 -2.83 -19.83
N ARG A 174 10.45 -3.48 -18.70
CA ARG A 174 11.37 -4.61 -18.60
C ARG A 174 10.93 -5.80 -19.47
N ASP A 175 9.63 -6.11 -19.42
CA ASP A 175 9.08 -7.30 -20.05
C ASP A 175 8.66 -7.03 -21.51
N GLY A 176 8.78 -5.78 -21.98
CA GLY A 176 8.43 -5.38 -23.35
C GLY A 176 6.93 -5.39 -23.64
N LEU A 177 6.11 -5.20 -22.62
CA LEU A 177 4.64 -5.25 -22.68
C LEU A 177 4.00 -3.85 -22.67
N ASP A 178 4.79 -2.78 -22.65
CA ASP A 178 4.32 -1.40 -22.67
C ASP A 178 3.41 -1.09 -23.86
N LYS A 179 3.73 -1.65 -25.03
CA LYS A 179 2.92 -1.48 -26.25
C LYS A 179 1.52 -2.09 -26.15
N ILE A 180 1.33 -3.13 -25.35
CA ILE A 180 0.04 -3.76 -25.14
C ILE A 180 -0.65 -3.29 -23.85
N GLY A 181 -0.05 -2.31 -23.15
CA GLY A 181 -0.66 -1.61 -22.03
C GLY A 181 -0.18 -2.01 -20.65
N GLN A 182 0.79 -2.89 -20.55
CA GLN A 182 1.51 -3.11 -19.29
C GLN A 182 2.31 -1.84 -18.95
N PHE A 183 2.65 -1.62 -17.70
CA PHE A 183 3.25 -0.35 -17.29
C PHE A 183 4.43 -0.52 -16.30
N CYS A 184 5.27 0.49 -16.25
CA CYS A 184 6.22 0.68 -15.15
C CYS A 184 5.51 1.42 -14.01
N ILE A 185 5.52 0.84 -12.82
CA ILE A 185 4.82 1.42 -11.67
C ILE A 185 5.42 2.76 -11.27
N ASP A 186 6.74 2.88 -11.28
CA ASP A 186 7.47 4.11 -10.95
C ASP A 186 7.07 5.28 -11.86
N LEU A 187 7.06 5.05 -13.18
CA LEU A 187 6.63 6.07 -14.14
C LEU A 187 5.17 6.48 -13.95
N LYS A 188 4.30 5.56 -13.52
CA LYS A 188 2.89 5.86 -13.27
C LYS A 188 2.65 6.60 -11.97
N LEU A 189 3.44 6.32 -10.95
CA LEU A 189 3.43 7.10 -9.71
C LEU A 189 3.98 8.51 -9.94
N ALA A 190 5.06 8.64 -10.70
CA ALA A 190 5.61 9.96 -11.08
C ALA A 190 4.60 10.78 -11.89
N ALA A 191 3.86 10.17 -12.83
CA ALA A 191 2.81 10.85 -13.56
C ALA A 191 1.65 11.29 -12.65
N ALA A 192 1.26 10.44 -11.69
CA ALA A 192 0.25 10.79 -10.71
C ALA A 192 0.68 12.00 -9.86
N PHE A 193 1.91 11.98 -9.35
CA PHE A 193 2.45 13.07 -8.53
C PHE A 193 2.48 14.41 -9.28
N ARG A 194 2.74 14.38 -10.59
CA ARG A 194 2.63 15.56 -11.49
C ARG A 194 1.20 15.94 -11.88
N GLY A 195 0.18 15.24 -11.38
CA GLY A 195 -1.22 15.54 -11.65
C GLY A 195 -1.72 15.10 -13.04
N GLU A 196 -1.04 14.19 -13.70
CA GLU A 196 -1.43 13.63 -15.01
C GLU A 196 -2.52 12.55 -14.83
N VAL A 197 -3.76 12.96 -14.54
CA VAL A 197 -4.86 12.05 -14.13
C VAL A 197 -5.13 10.94 -15.14
N ASN A 198 -4.99 11.22 -16.43
CA ASN A 198 -5.22 10.23 -17.50
C ASN A 198 -4.08 9.22 -17.69
N LYS A 199 -2.93 9.45 -17.06
CA LYS A 199 -1.73 8.64 -17.25
C LYS A 199 -1.19 8.04 -15.96
N GLY A 200 -1.51 8.64 -14.81
CA GLY A 200 -0.99 8.29 -13.49
C GLY A 200 -1.77 7.18 -12.81
N LEU A 201 -1.08 6.47 -11.91
CA LEU A 201 -1.65 5.53 -10.96
C LEU A 201 -1.74 6.21 -9.59
N PHE A 202 -2.95 6.40 -9.11
CA PHE A 202 -3.26 7.13 -7.88
C PHE A 202 -3.64 6.14 -6.77
N PHE A 203 -2.71 5.83 -5.90
CA PHE A 203 -2.99 4.98 -4.74
C PHE A 203 -3.74 5.74 -3.65
N ARG A 204 -4.79 5.13 -3.11
CA ARG A 204 -5.63 5.71 -2.08
C ARG A 204 -6.17 4.60 -1.16
N GLY A 205 -6.16 4.87 0.15
CA GLY A 205 -6.80 4.02 1.15
C GLY A 205 -8.33 3.98 0.97
N LYS A 206 -8.95 2.92 1.48
CA LYS A 206 -10.39 2.68 1.31
C LYS A 206 -11.26 3.64 2.11
N ASP A 207 -10.80 4.01 3.30
CA ASP A 207 -11.60 4.74 4.27
C ASP A 207 -11.88 6.19 3.83
N PRO A 208 -13.06 6.75 4.21
CA PRO A 208 -13.34 8.16 4.02
C PRO A 208 -12.29 9.05 4.70
N LEU A 209 -12.07 10.23 4.14
CA LEU A 209 -11.25 11.25 4.80
C LEU A 209 -12.00 11.83 6.00
N PRO A 210 -11.31 12.15 7.11
CA PRO A 210 -11.96 12.63 8.34
C PRO A 210 -12.55 14.03 8.22
N PHE A 211 -12.27 14.73 7.12
CA PHE A 211 -12.70 16.11 6.88
C PHE A 211 -13.48 16.27 5.55
N GLY A 212 -14.00 15.16 5.01
CA GLY A 212 -14.75 15.14 3.75
C GLY A 212 -13.85 15.13 2.50
N ASN A 213 -14.48 15.24 1.32
CA ASN A 213 -13.85 15.03 0.02
C ASN A 213 -13.17 16.27 -0.54
N GLN A 214 -12.36 16.93 0.25
CA GLN A 214 -11.67 18.15 -0.13
C GLN A 214 -10.23 18.15 0.37
N ILE A 215 -9.41 19.01 -0.21
CA ILE A 215 -8.05 19.29 0.25
C ILE A 215 -8.10 20.09 1.56
N ARG A 216 -7.17 19.85 2.44
CA ARG A 216 -7.01 20.56 3.72
C ARG A 216 -5.63 21.20 3.82
#